data_f1ea0d2e033f8b94ad9da1a336b38e39
#
_entry.id   f1ea0d2e033f8b94ad9da1a336b38e39
#
_cell.length_a   1.000
_cell.length_b   1.000
_cell.length_c   1.000
_cell.angle_alpha   90.00
_cell.angle_beta   90.00
_cell.angle_gamma   90.00
#
_symmetry.space_group_name_H-M   'P 1'
#
loop_
_entity.id
_entity.type
_entity.pdbx_description
1 polymer ?
#
loop_
_entity_poly.entity_id
_entity_poly.type
_entity_poly.pdbx_seq_one_letter_code
_entity_poly.pdbx_strand_id
1 'polypeptide(L)'
;MFIKRKTEPVEFAVVLHESALRRAVGTPRMMVNQLRHLADESTRPNITVRVLPFAAGIPMGLLPGTFVILDFGQDGKGRRREPSVVYLESVLTGKIYLEREHDVDRYRSVWAAFHNASLNAAESRVLIRKIAKEFL
;
A
#
# COMPACT_ATOMS: atom_id res chain seq x y z
N MET A 1 1.93 -1.24 -2.24
CA MET A 1 1.95 0.23 -2.21
C MET A 1 1.86 0.78 -3.62
N PHE A 2 1.03 1.76 -3.83
CA PHE A 2 0.84 2.41 -5.13
C PHE A 2 1.23 3.87 -5.02
N ILE A 3 2.13 4.34 -5.90
CA ILE A 3 2.53 5.73 -5.96
C ILE A 3 2.14 6.27 -7.32
N LYS A 4 1.27 7.25 -7.33
CA LYS A 4 0.85 7.94 -8.55
C LYS A 4 1.35 9.37 -8.50
N ARG A 5 2.24 9.71 -9.43
CA ARG A 5 2.75 11.06 -9.55
C ARG A 5 1.94 11.82 -10.59
N LYS A 6 1.15 12.76 -10.14
CA LYS A 6 0.68 13.86 -10.98
C LYS A 6 1.71 14.97 -10.93
N THR A 7 1.51 16.06 -11.65
CA THR A 7 2.46 17.16 -11.69
C THR A 7 2.91 17.62 -10.30
N GLU A 8 2.09 17.53 -9.28
CA GLU A 8 2.33 17.74 -7.85
C GLU A 8 0.98 17.84 -7.14
N PRO A 9 0.81 17.30 -5.96
CA PRO A 9 1.71 16.46 -5.20
C PRO A 9 1.70 14.99 -5.64
N VAL A 10 2.64 14.22 -5.13
CA VAL A 10 2.65 12.77 -5.32
C VAL A 10 1.46 12.17 -4.57
N GLU A 11 0.70 11.31 -5.24
CA GLU A 11 -0.38 10.58 -4.61
C GLU A 11 0.12 9.19 -4.17
N PHE A 12 -0.14 8.87 -2.91
CA PHE A 12 0.15 7.56 -2.32
C PHE A 12 -1.16 6.84 -2.03
N ALA A 13 -1.27 5.61 -2.52
CA ALA A 13 -2.31 4.70 -2.09
C ALA A 13 -1.64 3.42 -1.59
N VAL A 14 -1.97 3.02 -0.38
CA VAL A 14 -1.35 1.88 0.30
C VAL A 14 -2.42 0.92 0.78
N VAL A 15 -2.23 -0.37 0.53
CA VAL A 15 -3.00 -1.44 1.17
C VAL A 15 -2.04 -2.23 2.06
N LEU A 16 -2.38 -2.32 3.33
CA LEU A 16 -1.62 -3.05 4.33
C LEU A 16 -2.47 -4.21 4.86
N HIS A 17 -1.87 -5.41 4.95
CA HIS A 17 -2.53 -6.50 5.61
C HIS A 17 -2.56 -6.27 7.12
N GLU A 18 -3.67 -6.64 7.77
CA GLU A 18 -3.82 -6.44 9.22
C GLU A 18 -2.68 -7.04 10.03
N SER A 19 -2.12 -8.17 9.59
CA SER A 19 -0.99 -8.82 10.25
C SER A 19 0.24 -7.91 10.36
N ALA A 20 0.47 -7.05 9.37
CA ALA A 20 1.60 -6.11 9.39
C ALA A 20 1.47 -5.08 10.51
N LEU A 21 0.23 -4.72 10.87
CA LEU A 21 -0.06 -3.75 11.92
C LEU A 21 0.02 -4.36 13.33
N ARG A 22 -0.17 -5.67 13.44
CA ARG A 22 -0.18 -6.38 14.72
C ARG A 22 1.14 -7.03 15.06
N ARG A 23 2.04 -7.15 14.09
CA ARG A 23 3.36 -7.75 14.33
C ARG A 23 4.22 -6.79 15.12
N ALA A 24 4.60 -7.19 16.32
CA ALA A 24 5.45 -6.38 17.18
C ALA A 24 6.86 -6.25 16.61
N VAL A 25 7.27 -5.01 16.35
CA VAL A 25 8.64 -4.66 15.95
C VAL A 25 9.13 -3.59 16.92
N GLY A 26 10.21 -3.87 17.60
CA GLY A 26 10.72 -2.98 18.65
C GLY A 26 9.87 -3.06 19.92
N THR A 27 9.75 -1.93 20.63
CA THR A 27 9.00 -1.86 21.88
C THR A 27 7.52 -1.56 21.62
N PRO A 28 6.63 -1.89 22.59
CA PRO A 28 5.22 -1.49 22.49
C PRO A 28 5.04 0.00 22.26
N ARG A 29 5.84 0.84 22.91
CA ARG A 29 5.78 2.29 22.73
C ARG A 29 6.11 2.70 21.29
N MET A 30 7.11 2.05 20.69
CA MET A 30 7.46 2.30 19.28
C MET A 30 6.29 1.91 18.36
N MET A 31 5.62 0.79 18.64
CA MET A 31 4.45 0.38 17.87
C MET A 31 3.32 1.40 17.98
N VAL A 32 3.02 1.87 19.16
CA VAL A 32 1.99 2.89 19.37
C VAL A 32 2.31 4.15 18.57
N ASN A 33 3.55 4.64 18.65
CA ASN A 33 3.96 5.85 17.94
C ASN A 33 3.88 5.68 16.43
N GLN A 34 4.32 4.56 15.91
CA GLN A 34 4.29 4.25 14.47
C GLN A 34 2.85 4.16 13.96
N LEU A 35 1.99 3.45 14.65
CA LEU A 35 0.61 3.28 14.22
C LEU A 35 -0.18 4.59 14.30
N ARG A 36 0.03 5.39 15.34
CA ARG A 36 -0.58 6.70 15.44
C ARG A 36 -0.10 7.64 14.34
N HIS A 37 1.18 7.61 14.04
CA HIS A 37 1.75 8.40 12.94
C HIS A 37 1.14 7.98 11.60
N LEU A 38 1.01 6.69 11.36
CA LEU A 38 0.38 6.17 10.13
C LEU A 38 -1.07 6.64 10.02
N ALA A 39 -1.85 6.58 11.11
CA ALA A 39 -3.22 7.04 11.12
C ALA A 39 -3.31 8.54 10.85
N ASP A 40 -2.43 9.34 11.44
CA ASP A 40 -2.41 10.79 11.25
C ASP A 40 -2.02 11.16 9.81
N GLU A 41 -1.00 10.51 9.25
CA GLU A 41 -0.59 10.73 7.86
C GLU A 41 -1.69 10.34 6.87
N SER A 42 -2.51 9.35 7.20
CA SER A 42 -3.62 8.91 6.34
C SER A 42 -4.72 9.95 6.18
N THR A 43 -4.70 11.02 6.99
CA THR A 43 -5.66 12.12 6.86
C THR A 43 -5.27 13.12 5.77
N ARG A 44 -4.06 13.07 5.25
CA ARG A 44 -3.62 13.98 4.19
C ARG A 44 -4.33 13.67 2.87
N PRO A 45 -4.69 14.71 2.08
CA PRO A 45 -5.47 14.50 0.85
C PRO A 45 -4.79 13.63 -0.20
N ASN A 46 -3.45 13.60 -0.21
CA ASN A 46 -2.65 12.85 -1.17
C ASN A 46 -2.24 11.46 -0.67
N ILE A 47 -2.67 11.07 0.52
CA ILE A 47 -2.31 9.78 1.12
C ILE A 47 -3.58 9.02 1.47
N THR A 48 -3.69 7.79 0.95
CA THR A 48 -4.78 6.87 1.29
C THR A 48 -4.17 5.60 1.85
N VAL A 49 -4.58 5.23 3.05
CA VAL A 49 -4.16 3.98 3.69
C VAL A 49 -5.39 3.13 3.92
N ARG A 50 -5.38 1.91 3.38
CA ARG A 50 -6.44 0.94 3.56
C ARG A 50 -5.88 -0.33 4.15
N VAL A 51 -6.64 -0.97 5.01
CA VAL A 51 -6.23 -2.21 5.68
C VAL A 51 -7.03 -3.37 5.11
N LEU A 52 -6.33 -4.43 4.74
CA LEU A 52 -6.93 -5.70 4.41
C LEU A 52 -7.09 -6.48 5.71
N PRO A 53 -8.32 -6.62 6.24
CA PRO A 53 -8.52 -7.27 7.53
C PRO A 53 -8.40 -8.79 7.41
N PHE A 54 -8.10 -9.45 8.52
CA PHE A 54 -8.05 -10.91 8.56
C PHE A 54 -9.35 -11.55 8.06
N ALA A 55 -10.48 -10.95 8.37
CA ALA A 55 -11.78 -11.47 7.96
C ALA A 55 -11.98 -11.53 6.43
N ALA A 56 -11.24 -10.71 5.69
CA ALA A 56 -11.30 -10.72 4.23
C ALA A 56 -10.56 -11.89 3.59
N GLY A 57 -9.75 -12.60 4.37
CA GLY A 57 -8.92 -13.68 3.87
C GLY A 57 -7.80 -13.17 2.97
N ILE A 58 -7.38 -14.01 2.04
CA ILE A 58 -6.33 -13.68 1.07
C ILE A 58 -6.97 -13.61 -0.32
N PRO A 59 -7.13 -12.40 -0.88
CA PRO A 59 -7.68 -12.25 -2.24
C PRO A 59 -6.86 -13.05 -3.25
N MET A 60 -7.51 -13.68 -4.20
CA MET A 60 -6.90 -14.52 -5.22
C MET A 60 -6.14 -15.75 -4.68
N GLY A 61 -6.20 -16.00 -3.37
CA GLY A 61 -5.52 -17.13 -2.74
C GLY A 61 -4.01 -17.05 -2.76
N LEU A 62 -3.42 -15.86 -2.95
CA LEU A 62 -1.96 -15.71 -3.00
C LEU A 62 -1.48 -14.52 -2.19
N LEU A 63 -0.25 -14.64 -1.68
CA LEU A 63 0.47 -13.58 -0.99
C LEU A 63 1.59 -13.09 -1.92
N PRO A 64 1.42 -11.94 -2.57
CA PRO A 64 2.37 -11.49 -3.58
C PRO A 64 3.68 -10.92 -3.02
N GLY A 65 3.79 -10.78 -1.71
CA GLY A 65 4.88 -10.02 -1.11
C GLY A 65 4.69 -8.52 -1.28
N THR A 66 5.68 -7.77 -0.87
CA THR A 66 5.64 -6.30 -0.98
C THR A 66 5.97 -5.88 -2.40
N PHE A 67 5.12 -5.06 -3.00
CA PHE A 67 5.38 -4.48 -4.32
C PHE A 67 4.90 -3.04 -4.38
N VAL A 68 5.48 -2.29 -5.30
CA VAL A 68 5.12 -0.89 -5.56
C VAL A 68 4.89 -0.72 -7.05
N ILE A 69 3.75 -0.15 -7.41
CA ILE A 69 3.48 0.24 -8.78
C ILE A 69 3.74 1.73 -8.91
N LEU A 70 4.65 2.09 -9.81
CA LEU A 70 4.99 3.48 -10.08
C LEU A 70 4.32 3.92 -11.39
N ASP A 71 3.44 4.91 -11.28
CA ASP A 71 2.84 5.56 -12.43
C ASP A 71 3.38 6.98 -12.55
N PHE A 72 3.83 7.34 -13.73
CA PHE A 72 4.51 8.63 -13.98
C PHE A 72 3.59 9.71 -14.53
N GLY A 73 2.29 9.46 -14.54
CA GLY A 73 1.30 10.44 -14.99
C GLY A 73 1.18 10.50 -16.51
N GLN A 74 0.50 11.56 -16.98
CA GLN A 74 0.24 11.78 -18.39
C GLN A 74 0.85 13.11 -18.83
N ASP A 75 1.21 13.21 -20.12
CA ASP A 75 1.63 14.47 -20.70
C ASP A 75 0.41 15.37 -20.96
N GLY A 76 0.64 16.59 -21.48
CA GLY A 76 -0.42 17.55 -21.79
C GLY A 76 -1.39 17.07 -22.88
N LYS A 77 -1.11 15.97 -23.56
CA LYS A 77 -1.96 15.36 -24.59
C LYS A 77 -2.68 14.11 -24.09
N GLY A 78 -2.62 13.82 -22.79
CA GLY A 78 -3.25 12.64 -22.18
C GLY A 78 -2.46 11.34 -22.39
N ARG A 79 -1.25 11.41 -22.90
CA ARG A 79 -0.38 10.24 -23.08
C ARG A 79 0.43 10.01 -21.81
N ARG A 80 0.71 8.76 -21.49
CA ARG A 80 1.64 8.44 -20.41
C ARG A 80 3.02 8.99 -20.75
N ARG A 81 3.63 9.71 -19.81
CA ARG A 81 4.98 10.25 -19.98
C ARG A 81 5.99 9.13 -20.08
N GLU A 82 5.84 8.11 -19.24
CA GLU A 82 6.69 6.94 -19.19
C GLU A 82 5.86 5.70 -18.87
N PRO A 83 6.31 4.51 -19.30
CA PRO A 83 5.65 3.27 -18.89
C PRO A 83 5.66 3.11 -17.39
N SER A 84 4.62 2.47 -16.86
CA SER A 84 4.56 2.13 -15.45
C SER A 84 5.59 1.06 -15.11
N VAL A 85 6.12 1.11 -13.90
CA VAL A 85 7.13 0.18 -13.41
C VAL A 85 6.63 -0.48 -12.14
N VAL A 86 6.83 -1.78 -12.01
CA VAL A 86 6.62 -2.51 -10.76
C VAL A 86 7.97 -2.75 -10.11
N TYR A 87 8.09 -2.30 -8.86
CA TYR A 87 9.26 -2.51 -8.04
C TYR A 87 8.98 -3.61 -7.02
N LEU A 88 9.86 -4.59 -6.97
CA LEU A 88 9.80 -5.69 -6.01
C LEU A 88 11.07 -5.66 -5.17
N GLU A 89 10.91 -5.89 -3.87
CA GLU A 89 12.04 -6.02 -2.97
C GLU A 89 12.03 -7.39 -2.35
N SER A 90 13.16 -8.09 -2.45
CA SER A 90 13.38 -9.39 -1.84
C SER A 90 14.63 -9.33 -0.97
N VAL A 91 14.54 -9.86 0.25
CA VAL A 91 15.67 -9.96 1.16
C VAL A 91 16.78 -10.82 0.57
N LEU A 92 16.41 -11.82 -0.23
CA LEU A 92 17.37 -12.79 -0.77
C LEU A 92 17.97 -12.38 -2.11
N THR A 93 17.17 -11.73 -2.96
CA THR A 93 17.57 -11.44 -4.35
C THR A 93 17.79 -9.96 -4.63
N GLY A 94 17.53 -9.08 -3.64
CA GLY A 94 17.63 -7.65 -3.81
C GLY A 94 16.42 -7.05 -4.53
N LYS A 95 16.66 -6.01 -5.33
CA LYS A 95 15.60 -5.24 -5.96
C LYS A 95 15.36 -5.72 -7.39
N ILE A 96 14.09 -5.86 -7.76
CA ILE A 96 13.68 -6.24 -9.11
C ILE A 96 12.73 -5.18 -9.65
N TYR A 97 12.96 -4.76 -10.89
CA TYR A 97 12.08 -3.83 -11.59
C TYR A 97 11.45 -4.53 -12.79
N LEU A 98 10.13 -4.47 -12.88
CA LEU A 98 9.37 -5.06 -13.98
C LEU A 98 8.76 -3.94 -14.81
N GLU A 99 9.06 -3.91 -16.11
CA GLU A 99 8.57 -2.88 -17.02
C GLU A 99 7.69 -3.44 -18.13
N ARG A 100 7.69 -4.76 -18.33
CA ARG A 100 6.85 -5.39 -19.33
C ARG A 100 5.39 -5.16 -19.00
N GLU A 101 4.61 -4.74 -19.97
CA GLU A 101 3.19 -4.45 -19.81
C GLU A 101 2.43 -5.63 -19.20
N HIS A 102 2.72 -6.85 -19.65
CA HIS A 102 2.11 -8.07 -19.13
C HIS A 102 2.36 -8.24 -17.62
N ASP A 103 3.59 -8.02 -17.16
CA ASP A 103 3.94 -8.13 -15.76
C ASP A 103 3.28 -7.01 -14.94
N VAL A 104 3.30 -5.79 -15.44
CA VAL A 104 2.66 -4.64 -14.79
C VAL A 104 1.15 -4.89 -14.64
N ASP A 105 0.50 -5.38 -15.68
CA ASP A 105 -0.94 -5.67 -15.65
C ASP A 105 -1.29 -6.75 -14.63
N ARG A 106 -0.45 -7.75 -14.45
CA ARG A 106 -0.64 -8.78 -13.42
C ARG A 106 -0.61 -8.16 -12.02
N TYR A 107 0.35 -7.29 -11.73
CA TYR A 107 0.42 -6.61 -10.43
C TYR A 107 -0.71 -5.61 -10.23
N ARG A 108 -1.19 -4.96 -11.29
CA ARG A 108 -2.40 -4.11 -11.20
C ARG A 108 -3.63 -4.92 -10.84
N SER A 109 -3.76 -6.14 -11.38
CA SER A 109 -4.87 -7.03 -11.04
C SER A 109 -4.82 -7.46 -9.58
N VAL A 110 -3.63 -7.78 -9.08
CA VAL A 110 -3.42 -8.09 -7.65
C VAL A 110 -3.77 -6.89 -6.79
N TRP A 111 -3.28 -5.71 -7.15
CA TRP A 111 -3.60 -4.47 -6.44
C TRP A 111 -5.12 -4.24 -6.37
N ALA A 112 -5.82 -4.37 -7.50
CA ALA A 112 -7.27 -4.17 -7.57
C ALA A 112 -8.00 -5.14 -6.65
N ALA A 113 -7.60 -6.42 -6.63
CA ALA A 113 -8.22 -7.42 -5.77
C ALA A 113 -8.03 -7.11 -4.29
N PHE A 114 -6.81 -6.74 -3.89
CA PHE A 114 -6.51 -6.37 -2.49
C PHE A 114 -7.18 -5.08 -2.08
N HIS A 115 -7.19 -4.09 -2.96
CA HIS A 115 -7.85 -2.81 -2.71
C HIS A 115 -9.36 -3.00 -2.51
N ASN A 116 -10.00 -3.78 -3.38
CA ASN A 116 -11.45 -4.00 -3.30
C ASN A 116 -11.86 -4.80 -2.06
N ALA A 117 -10.99 -5.68 -1.56
CA ALA A 117 -11.26 -6.47 -0.36
C ALA A 117 -10.94 -5.72 0.93
N SER A 118 -10.28 -4.57 0.84
CA SER A 118 -9.85 -3.78 2.00
C SER A 118 -10.98 -2.96 2.60
N LEU A 119 -10.83 -2.61 3.87
CA LEU A 119 -11.65 -1.58 4.50
C LEU A 119 -11.43 -0.24 3.78
N ASN A 120 -12.43 0.63 3.80
CA ASN A 120 -12.25 1.98 3.27
C ASN A 120 -11.27 2.78 4.14
N ALA A 121 -10.90 3.98 3.69
CA ALA A 121 -9.90 4.80 4.37
C ALA A 121 -10.30 5.15 5.81
N ALA A 122 -11.56 5.51 6.03
CA ALA A 122 -12.06 5.89 7.36
C ALA A 122 -12.09 4.69 8.32
N GLU A 123 -12.61 3.56 7.87
CA GLU A 123 -12.64 2.33 8.65
C GLU A 123 -11.23 1.81 8.95
N SER A 124 -10.32 1.94 8.00
CA SER A 124 -8.92 1.56 8.17
C SER A 124 -8.24 2.40 9.24
N ARG A 125 -8.48 3.70 9.24
CA ARG A 125 -7.94 4.60 10.27
C ARG A 125 -8.43 4.24 11.66
N VAL A 126 -9.72 3.94 11.79
CA VAL A 126 -10.31 3.50 13.06
C VAL A 126 -9.62 2.22 13.55
N LEU A 127 -9.43 1.26 12.67
CA LEU A 127 -8.77 -0.01 13.02
C LEU A 127 -7.31 0.21 13.42
N ILE A 128 -6.56 1.04 12.68
CA ILE A 128 -5.16 1.34 13.02
C ILE A 128 -5.06 1.94 14.42
N ARG A 129 -5.91 2.89 14.75
CA ARG A 129 -5.94 3.51 16.09
C ARG A 129 -6.34 2.53 17.19
N LYS A 130 -7.26 1.62 16.88
CA LYS A 130 -7.66 0.56 17.81
C LYS A 130 -6.48 -0.38 18.10
N ILE A 131 -5.77 -0.80 17.07
CA ILE A 131 -4.60 -1.66 17.21
C ILE A 131 -3.50 -0.95 18.02
N ALA A 132 -3.29 0.34 17.78
CA ALA A 132 -2.33 1.13 18.55
C ALA A 132 -2.64 1.06 20.06
N LYS A 133 -3.91 1.17 20.44
CA LYS A 133 -4.32 1.07 21.85
C LYS A 133 -4.04 -0.31 22.44
N GLU A 134 -4.04 -1.36 21.64
CA GLU A 134 -3.75 -2.72 22.12
C GLU A 134 -2.29 -2.90 22.56
N PHE A 135 -1.40 -2.01 22.13
CA PHE A 135 0.01 -2.02 22.53
C PHE A 135 0.28 -1.15 23.77
N LEU A 136 -0.71 -0.48 24.30
CA LEU A 136 -0.55 0.35 25.52
C LEU A 136 -0.43 -0.51 26.77
#